data_10cf558942bf3f256c64b28c5f67d8ff
#
_entry.id   10cf558942bf3f256c64b28c5f67d8ff
#
_cell.length_a   1.000
_cell.length_b   1.000
_cell.length_c   1.000
_cell.angle_alpha   90.00
_cell.angle_beta   90.00
_cell.angle_gamma   90.00
#
_symmetry.space_group_name_H-M   'P 1'
#
loop_
_entity.id
_entity.type
_entity.pdbx_description
1 polymer ?
#
loop_
_entity_poly.entity_id
_entity_poly.type
_entity_poly.pdbx_seq_one_letter_code
_entity_poly.pdbx_strand_id
1 'polypeptide(L)'
;MSDNQLPQGDPKGQESGVHPAQSGPTGAPTPMADQPDTGSTDDQASAHQVAEAAAESSTSPKPVENEYDGADREVEPSEPIDVPQSFNVTVIVRRYDPEVDEEPRWVDYDVQMYPTERILDALHRIKWDIDPSLAFRRSCAHGVCGSDAMRINGKNRLACKALVKDFDISKPIYVEAIKGLPLEKDLIVNMEPFFDSFREIQPFLQATGKPEKERHQTIAQRERFDDTTKCILCAACTTSCPVFWTDGQYFGPAAIVNAHRFIFDSRDEGSQVRLDILNDKEGVWRCRTTFNCTDACPRGIQVTKAIAEVKQAMMTGVRL
;
A
#
# COMPACT_ATOMS: atom_id res chain seq x y z
N MET A 1 59.27 -25.54 -19.09
CA MET A 1 59.36 -26.79 -18.36
C MET A 1 58.78 -26.53 -16.99
N SER A 2 57.56 -26.95 -16.79
CA SER A 2 56.91 -27.44 -15.56
C SER A 2 55.40 -27.27 -15.73
N ASP A 3 54.80 -28.38 -16.12
CA ASP A 3 53.33 -28.57 -16.19
C ASP A 3 52.72 -28.49 -14.81
N ASN A 4 51.64 -27.74 -14.66
CA ASN A 4 50.78 -27.79 -13.48
C ASN A 4 49.36 -28.16 -13.92
N GLN A 5 49.07 -29.47 -13.85
CA GLN A 5 47.79 -30.06 -14.12
C GLN A 5 46.87 -29.84 -12.92
N LEU A 6 45.68 -29.30 -13.19
CA LEU A 6 44.55 -29.24 -12.27
C LEU A 6 43.80 -30.58 -12.27
N PRO A 7 43.30 -31.07 -11.14
CA PRO A 7 42.52 -32.31 -11.08
C PRO A 7 41.08 -32.06 -11.50
N GLN A 8 40.60 -32.95 -12.39
CA GLN A 8 39.21 -33.07 -12.77
C GLN A 8 38.45 -33.80 -11.65
N GLY A 9 37.43 -33.13 -11.09
CA GLY A 9 36.48 -33.73 -10.15
C GLY A 9 35.19 -34.12 -10.85
N ASP A 10 34.75 -35.35 -10.68
CA ASP A 10 33.52 -35.94 -11.20
C ASP A 10 32.23 -35.25 -10.70
N PRO A 11 31.21 -35.10 -11.54
CA PRO A 11 29.89 -34.63 -11.12
C PRO A 11 29.07 -35.84 -10.60
N LYS A 12 28.98 -36.02 -9.29
CA LYS A 12 27.94 -36.87 -8.70
C LYS A 12 26.70 -36.04 -8.44
N GLY A 13 25.60 -36.40 -9.13
CA GLY A 13 24.28 -35.83 -8.96
C GLY A 13 23.77 -36.02 -7.52
N GLN A 14 23.23 -34.92 -6.96
CA GLN A 14 22.32 -34.97 -5.83
C GLN A 14 20.92 -34.68 -6.36
N GLU A 15 20.09 -35.71 -6.39
CA GLU A 15 18.65 -35.59 -6.58
C GLU A 15 18.05 -34.83 -5.38
N SER A 16 17.51 -33.66 -5.64
CA SER A 16 16.69 -32.93 -4.69
C SER A 16 15.31 -33.57 -4.64
N GLY A 17 15.02 -34.28 -3.55
CA GLY A 17 13.72 -34.86 -3.27
C GLY A 17 12.67 -33.75 -3.11
N VAL A 18 11.74 -33.73 -4.05
CA VAL A 18 10.51 -32.95 -3.95
C VAL A 18 9.59 -33.67 -2.96
N HIS A 19 9.33 -33.10 -1.80
CA HIS A 19 8.27 -33.58 -0.89
C HIS A 19 6.90 -33.21 -1.49
N PRO A 20 5.98 -34.19 -1.67
CA PRO A 20 4.62 -33.89 -2.08
C PRO A 20 3.85 -33.19 -0.96
N ALA A 21 3.18 -32.09 -1.30
CA ALA A 21 2.25 -31.40 -0.43
C ALA A 21 1.12 -32.36 -0.02
N GLN A 22 0.94 -32.55 1.28
CA GLN A 22 -0.20 -33.27 1.82
C GLN A 22 -1.44 -32.38 1.70
N SER A 23 -2.35 -32.78 0.81
CA SER A 23 -3.71 -32.22 0.72
C SER A 23 -4.50 -32.61 1.98
N GLY A 24 -4.78 -31.60 2.82
CA GLY A 24 -5.75 -31.74 3.91
C GLY A 24 -7.19 -31.81 3.35
N PRO A 25 -8.13 -32.44 4.10
CA PRO A 25 -9.46 -32.69 3.58
C PRO A 25 -10.27 -31.40 3.44
N THR A 26 -10.82 -31.18 2.27
CA THR A 26 -11.85 -30.18 1.99
C THR A 26 -13.14 -30.55 2.69
N GLY A 27 -13.38 -29.97 3.88
CA GLY A 27 -14.66 -30.01 4.55
C GLY A 27 -15.62 -29.02 3.89
N ALA A 28 -16.66 -29.53 3.23
CA ALA A 28 -17.77 -28.73 2.75
C ALA A 28 -18.51 -28.08 3.95
N PRO A 29 -19.02 -26.83 3.81
CA PRO A 29 -19.80 -26.22 4.87
C PRO A 29 -21.13 -26.96 5.04
N THR A 30 -21.42 -27.41 6.25
CA THR A 30 -22.72 -27.97 6.67
C THR A 30 -23.78 -26.86 6.62
N PRO A 31 -25.00 -27.12 6.11
CA PRO A 31 -26.09 -26.15 6.15
C PRO A 31 -26.51 -25.90 7.62
N MET A 32 -26.64 -24.62 7.97
CA MET A 32 -27.17 -24.22 9.28
C MET A 32 -28.63 -24.66 9.37
N ALA A 33 -28.96 -25.40 10.44
CA ALA A 33 -30.32 -25.78 10.78
C ALA A 33 -31.13 -24.52 11.15
N ASP A 34 -32.35 -24.45 10.65
CA ASP A 34 -33.35 -23.45 11.00
C ASP A 34 -33.60 -23.43 12.51
N GLN A 35 -33.35 -22.29 13.15
CA GLN A 35 -33.85 -22.05 14.52
C GLN A 35 -35.25 -21.43 14.43
N PRO A 36 -36.20 -21.86 15.26
CA PRO A 36 -37.54 -21.28 15.27
C PRO A 36 -37.52 -19.86 15.83
N ASP A 37 -38.17 -19.00 15.09
CA ASP A 37 -38.40 -17.57 15.36
C ASP A 37 -39.36 -17.47 16.60
N THR A 38 -38.81 -17.16 17.77
CA THR A 38 -39.64 -16.78 18.91
C THR A 38 -39.84 -15.28 18.91
N GLY A 39 -40.82 -14.84 18.15
CA GLY A 39 -41.27 -13.46 18.12
C GLY A 39 -41.81 -13.00 19.46
N SER A 40 -41.08 -12.14 20.13
CA SER A 40 -41.55 -11.40 21.30
C SER A 40 -42.44 -10.25 20.85
N THR A 41 -43.70 -10.26 21.30
CA THR A 41 -44.73 -9.25 20.94
C THR A 41 -44.58 -7.92 21.66
N ASP A 42 -43.50 -7.69 22.40
CA ASP A 42 -43.29 -6.49 23.21
C ASP A 42 -42.54 -5.36 22.51
N ASP A 43 -41.94 -5.61 21.32
CA ASP A 43 -41.17 -4.59 20.58
C ASP A 43 -42.03 -3.62 19.71
N GLN A 44 -43.34 -3.94 19.50
CA GLN A 44 -44.19 -3.07 18.69
C GLN A 44 -44.72 -1.84 19.44
N ALA A 45 -44.82 -1.91 20.78
CA ALA A 45 -45.31 -0.79 21.59
C ALA A 45 -44.27 0.33 21.74
N SER A 46 -42.99 0.00 21.75
CA SER A 46 -41.91 1.01 21.87
C SER A 46 -41.65 1.81 20.59
N ALA A 47 -41.86 1.22 19.42
CA ALA A 47 -41.69 1.87 18.13
C ALA A 47 -42.76 2.97 17.87
N HIS A 48 -43.98 2.79 18.38
CA HIS A 48 -45.04 3.78 18.23
C HIS A 48 -44.82 5.04 19.07
N GLN A 49 -44.30 4.88 20.31
CA GLN A 49 -44.01 6.03 21.17
C GLN A 49 -42.81 6.86 20.70
N VAL A 50 -41.84 6.25 20.03
CA VAL A 50 -40.69 6.97 19.44
C VAL A 50 -41.11 7.74 18.19
N ALA A 51 -42.11 7.26 17.43
CA ALA A 51 -42.63 7.93 16.26
C ALA A 51 -43.48 9.17 16.60
N GLU A 52 -44.24 9.13 17.71
CA GLU A 52 -45.03 10.29 18.16
C GLU A 52 -44.15 11.40 18.74
N ALA A 53 -43.07 11.07 19.48
CA ALA A 53 -42.14 12.06 19.98
C ALA A 53 -41.30 12.74 18.87
N ALA A 54 -41.12 12.09 17.74
CA ALA A 54 -40.43 12.66 16.57
C ALA A 54 -41.32 13.61 15.75
N ALA A 55 -42.66 13.47 15.84
CA ALA A 55 -43.60 14.30 15.11
C ALA A 55 -43.81 15.70 15.74
N GLU A 56 -43.55 15.83 17.04
CA GLU A 56 -43.71 17.13 17.73
C GLU A 56 -42.48 18.07 17.64
N SER A 57 -41.33 17.60 17.15
CA SER A 57 -40.11 18.44 17.02
C SER A 57 -39.78 18.88 15.60
N SER A 58 -40.66 18.69 14.61
CA SER A 58 -40.42 19.16 13.26
C SER A 58 -40.90 20.59 13.04
N THR A 59 -40.26 21.55 13.72
CA THR A 59 -40.21 22.92 13.19
C THR A 59 -39.24 22.86 12.00
N SER A 60 -39.75 22.81 10.79
CA SER A 60 -38.98 22.99 9.56
C SER A 60 -38.15 24.25 9.70
N PRO A 61 -36.83 24.25 9.47
CA PRO A 61 -36.08 25.49 9.44
C PRO A 61 -36.71 26.39 8.39
N LYS A 62 -37.02 27.63 8.77
CA LYS A 62 -37.49 28.62 7.82
C LYS A 62 -36.52 28.64 6.64
N PRO A 63 -37.02 28.75 5.37
CA PRO A 63 -36.15 28.97 4.24
C PRO A 63 -35.23 30.13 4.54
N VAL A 64 -33.94 29.94 4.53
CA VAL A 64 -32.97 31.04 4.51
C VAL A 64 -33.22 31.71 3.18
N GLU A 65 -33.89 32.85 3.18
CA GLU A 65 -33.93 33.70 2.00
C GLU A 65 -32.49 34.12 1.75
N ASN A 66 -31.86 33.44 0.81
CA ASN A 66 -30.63 33.89 0.21
C ASN A 66 -31.02 35.22 -0.50
N GLU A 67 -30.81 36.35 0.18
CA GLU A 67 -30.63 37.64 -0.49
C GLU A 67 -29.35 37.52 -1.36
N TYR A 68 -29.48 36.80 -2.45
CA TYR A 68 -28.60 36.96 -3.60
C TYR A 68 -29.09 38.25 -4.25
N ASP A 69 -28.64 39.42 -3.73
CA ASP A 69 -28.77 40.63 -4.50
C ASP A 69 -27.85 40.46 -5.71
N GLY A 70 -28.48 40.15 -6.83
CA GLY A 70 -27.85 40.11 -8.14
C GLY A 70 -27.40 41.50 -8.59
N ALA A 71 -26.58 42.16 -7.72
CA ALA A 71 -25.82 43.28 -8.14
C ALA A 71 -24.84 42.75 -9.19
N ASP A 72 -25.06 43.12 -10.45
CA ASP A 72 -24.15 42.96 -11.55
C ASP A 72 -22.76 43.48 -11.13
N ARG A 73 -21.96 42.59 -10.48
CA ARG A 73 -20.54 42.85 -10.35
C ARG A 73 -19.99 42.77 -11.75
N GLU A 74 -19.71 43.91 -12.33
CA GLU A 74 -18.81 43.97 -13.48
C GLU A 74 -17.54 43.21 -13.07
N VAL A 75 -17.45 41.96 -13.55
CA VAL A 75 -16.25 41.14 -13.41
C VAL A 75 -15.22 41.84 -14.30
N GLU A 76 -14.33 42.62 -13.69
CA GLU A 76 -13.19 43.11 -14.43
C GLU A 76 -12.52 41.92 -15.12
N PRO A 77 -12.18 42.05 -16.40
CA PRO A 77 -11.52 40.96 -17.11
C PRO A 77 -10.25 40.60 -16.33
N SER A 78 -10.23 39.40 -15.77
CA SER A 78 -9.06 38.86 -15.09
C SER A 78 -7.86 38.96 -16.05
N GLU A 79 -6.72 39.42 -15.55
CA GLU A 79 -5.48 39.41 -16.34
C GLU A 79 -5.32 38.02 -16.98
N PRO A 80 -4.81 37.98 -18.24
CA PRO A 80 -4.63 36.71 -18.92
C PRO A 80 -3.80 35.76 -18.05
N ILE A 81 -4.38 34.62 -17.70
CA ILE A 81 -3.69 33.58 -16.94
C ILE A 81 -2.51 33.16 -17.79
N ASP A 82 -1.29 33.34 -17.29
CA ASP A 82 -0.08 32.85 -17.92
C ASP A 82 -0.15 31.32 -17.96
N VAL A 83 -0.59 30.78 -19.10
CA VAL A 83 -0.71 29.33 -19.30
C VAL A 83 0.71 28.78 -19.44
N PRO A 84 1.19 27.93 -18.54
CA PRO A 84 2.50 27.33 -18.64
C PRO A 84 2.69 26.71 -20.03
N GLN A 85 3.82 26.99 -20.68
CA GLN A 85 4.12 26.39 -21.98
C GLN A 85 4.30 24.88 -21.82
N SER A 86 3.68 24.10 -22.73
CA SER A 86 3.92 22.66 -22.83
C SER A 86 5.31 22.39 -23.41
N PHE A 87 5.92 21.29 -23.02
CA PHE A 87 7.21 20.84 -23.52
C PHE A 87 7.19 19.32 -23.76
N ASN A 88 8.08 18.84 -24.62
CA ASN A 88 8.22 17.41 -24.86
C ASN A 88 9.07 16.77 -23.78
N VAL A 89 8.59 15.63 -23.26
CA VAL A 89 9.28 14.79 -22.29
C VAL A 89 9.44 13.40 -22.88
N THR A 90 10.65 12.87 -22.90
CA THR A 90 10.87 11.47 -23.25
C THR A 90 10.70 10.61 -22.01
N VAL A 91 9.68 9.75 -22.03
CA VAL A 91 9.42 8.75 -20.99
C VAL A 91 9.83 7.37 -21.50
N ILE A 92 10.79 6.75 -20.83
CA ILE A 92 11.27 5.41 -21.19
C ILE A 92 10.66 4.40 -20.24
N VAL A 93 9.75 3.58 -20.75
CA VAL A 93 9.01 2.59 -19.95
C VAL A 93 9.59 1.19 -20.14
N ARG A 94 9.78 0.48 -19.04
CA ARG A 94 10.16 -0.94 -19.10
C ARG A 94 8.92 -1.78 -19.37
N ARG A 95 8.84 -2.28 -20.62
CA ARG A 95 7.72 -3.07 -21.12
C ARG A 95 8.02 -4.57 -20.97
N TYR A 96 6.98 -5.33 -20.71
CA TYR A 96 7.02 -6.79 -20.68
C TYR A 96 5.62 -7.37 -20.91
N ASP A 97 5.50 -8.24 -21.89
CA ASP A 97 4.30 -9.03 -22.13
C ASP A 97 4.66 -10.51 -22.03
N PRO A 98 4.16 -11.26 -21.03
CA PRO A 98 4.53 -12.65 -20.82
C PRO A 98 4.12 -13.59 -21.98
N GLU A 99 3.22 -13.16 -22.86
CA GLU A 99 2.79 -13.94 -24.03
C GLU A 99 3.73 -13.77 -25.24
N VAL A 100 4.55 -12.71 -25.25
CA VAL A 100 5.34 -12.31 -26.44
C VAL A 100 6.81 -12.12 -26.11
N ASP A 101 7.13 -11.53 -24.94
CA ASP A 101 8.50 -11.13 -24.60
C ASP A 101 9.19 -12.21 -23.73
N GLU A 102 10.41 -12.62 -24.10
CA GLU A 102 11.26 -13.47 -23.25
C GLU A 102 11.81 -12.70 -22.06
N GLU A 103 12.18 -11.42 -22.27
CA GLU A 103 12.73 -10.53 -21.23
C GLU A 103 12.13 -9.12 -21.33
N PRO A 104 12.04 -8.38 -20.18
CA PRO A 104 11.60 -7.01 -20.20
C PRO A 104 12.53 -6.09 -21.01
N ARG A 105 11.96 -5.25 -21.87
CA ARG A 105 12.68 -4.31 -22.76
C ARG A 105 12.31 -2.86 -22.45
N TRP A 106 13.18 -1.93 -22.76
CA TRP A 106 12.93 -0.51 -22.66
C TRP A 106 12.33 0.03 -23.95
N VAL A 107 11.27 0.85 -23.84
CA VAL A 107 10.62 1.51 -24.97
C VAL A 107 10.48 3.00 -24.63
N ASP A 108 10.87 3.84 -25.54
CA ASP A 108 10.81 5.29 -25.43
C ASP A 108 9.51 5.85 -26.03
N TYR A 109 8.95 6.84 -25.36
CA TYR A 109 7.75 7.56 -25.77
C TYR A 109 7.96 9.05 -25.56
N ASP A 110 7.77 9.85 -26.63
CA ASP A 110 7.77 11.31 -26.55
C ASP A 110 6.35 11.81 -26.29
N VAL A 111 6.18 12.50 -25.18
CA VAL A 111 4.87 12.96 -24.70
C VAL A 111 4.92 14.45 -24.42
N GLN A 112 3.94 15.19 -24.94
CA GLN A 112 3.79 16.60 -24.63
C GLN A 112 3.15 16.78 -23.27
N MET A 113 3.81 17.51 -22.36
CA MET A 113 3.44 17.66 -20.97
C MET A 113 3.51 19.11 -20.51
N TYR A 114 2.73 19.42 -19.45
CA TYR A 114 2.86 20.67 -18.70
C TYR A 114 3.65 20.44 -17.41
N PRO A 115 4.33 21.46 -16.85
CA PRO A 115 5.16 21.30 -15.64
C PRO A 115 4.40 20.76 -14.42
N THR A 116 3.11 21.09 -14.31
CA THR A 116 2.24 20.71 -13.19
C THR A 116 1.59 19.34 -13.33
N GLU A 117 1.75 18.69 -14.48
CA GLU A 117 1.23 17.35 -14.71
C GLU A 117 2.11 16.29 -14.04
N ARG A 118 1.56 15.10 -13.89
CA ARG A 118 2.16 13.99 -13.17
C ARG A 118 2.66 12.93 -14.12
N ILE A 119 3.56 12.09 -13.66
CA ILE A 119 4.01 10.93 -14.45
C ILE A 119 2.83 10.00 -14.78
N LEU A 120 1.81 9.92 -13.92
CA LEU A 120 0.59 9.17 -14.22
C LEU A 120 -0.14 9.73 -15.46
N ASP A 121 -0.15 11.06 -15.64
CA ASP A 121 -0.80 11.69 -16.79
C ASP A 121 -0.03 11.37 -18.08
N ALA A 122 1.33 11.33 -18.01
CA ALA A 122 2.15 10.85 -19.12
C ALA A 122 1.82 9.41 -19.52
N LEU A 123 1.71 8.50 -18.54
CA LEU A 123 1.34 7.11 -18.80
C LEU A 123 -0.06 6.96 -19.41
N HIS A 124 -1.01 7.81 -19.00
CA HIS A 124 -2.34 7.85 -19.63
C HIS A 124 -2.27 8.29 -21.09
N ARG A 125 -1.50 9.35 -21.42
CA ARG A 125 -1.33 9.78 -22.82
C ARG A 125 -0.65 8.71 -23.66
N ILE A 126 0.40 8.07 -23.14
CA ILE A 126 1.02 6.95 -23.82
C ILE A 126 -0.04 5.88 -24.13
N LYS A 127 -0.81 5.47 -23.13
CA LYS A 127 -1.81 4.42 -23.28
C LYS A 127 -2.95 4.78 -24.23
N TRP A 128 -3.42 6.03 -24.20
CA TRP A 128 -4.60 6.44 -24.98
C TRP A 128 -4.25 6.88 -26.40
N ASP A 129 -3.12 7.55 -26.58
CA ASP A 129 -2.81 8.23 -27.83
C ASP A 129 -1.71 7.53 -28.63
N ILE A 130 -0.82 6.72 -27.97
CA ILE A 130 0.38 6.18 -28.62
C ILE A 130 0.35 4.64 -28.61
N ASP A 131 0.22 4.02 -27.42
CA ASP A 131 0.34 2.58 -27.25
C ASP A 131 -0.69 2.03 -26.26
N PRO A 132 -1.88 1.61 -26.74
CA PRO A 132 -2.97 1.11 -25.89
C PRO A 132 -2.63 -0.20 -25.15
N SER A 133 -1.57 -0.90 -25.56
CA SER A 133 -1.15 -2.15 -24.93
C SER A 133 -0.47 -1.94 -23.58
N LEU A 134 0.00 -0.71 -23.27
CA LEU A 134 0.66 -0.39 -22.00
C LEU A 134 -0.22 -0.72 -20.79
N ALA A 135 0.29 -1.57 -19.88
CA ALA A 135 -0.43 -2.01 -18.69
C ALA A 135 0.14 -1.40 -17.41
N PHE A 136 -0.72 -0.77 -16.62
CA PHE A 136 -0.39 -0.25 -15.29
C PHE A 136 -1.63 -0.17 -14.41
N ARG A 137 -1.43 -0.18 -13.08
CA ARG A 137 -2.52 -0.01 -12.11
C ARG A 137 -2.71 1.45 -11.76
N ARG A 138 -3.96 1.87 -11.67
CA ARG A 138 -4.34 3.17 -11.14
C ARG A 138 -5.74 3.13 -10.55
N SER A 139 -6.06 4.02 -9.62
CA SER A 139 -7.39 4.16 -9.04
C SER A 139 -7.66 5.62 -8.67
N CYS A 140 -7.33 6.07 -7.46
CA CYS A 140 -7.73 7.40 -6.94
C CYS A 140 -7.03 8.58 -7.62
N ALA A 141 -5.83 8.42 -8.15
CA ALA A 141 -4.95 9.47 -8.69
C ALA A 141 -4.61 10.60 -7.69
N HIS A 142 -4.78 10.38 -6.37
CA HIS A 142 -4.59 11.40 -5.31
C HIS A 142 -3.51 11.02 -4.29
N GLY A 143 -2.81 9.89 -4.48
CA GLY A 143 -1.80 9.41 -3.54
C GLY A 143 -2.39 8.78 -2.26
N VAL A 144 -3.62 8.24 -2.33
CA VAL A 144 -4.32 7.62 -1.20
C VAL A 144 -4.43 6.11 -1.34
N CYS A 145 -4.68 5.58 -2.55
CA CYS A 145 -4.87 4.14 -2.77
C CYS A 145 -3.57 3.35 -2.94
N GLY A 146 -2.47 4.00 -3.34
CA GLY A 146 -1.18 3.36 -3.54
C GLY A 146 -1.05 2.45 -4.76
N SER A 147 -2.10 2.31 -5.59
CA SER A 147 -2.13 1.35 -6.69
C SER A 147 -1.12 1.63 -7.81
N ASP A 148 -0.72 2.89 -7.98
CA ASP A 148 0.19 3.39 -8.98
C ASP A 148 1.65 3.53 -8.47
N ALA A 149 2.00 2.73 -7.47
CA ALA A 149 3.38 2.64 -7.00
C ALA A 149 4.26 2.00 -8.09
N MET A 150 5.28 2.73 -8.51
CA MET A 150 6.24 2.28 -9.51
C MET A 150 7.62 2.88 -9.26
N ARG A 151 8.62 2.40 -9.96
CA ARG A 151 9.98 2.90 -9.85
C ARG A 151 10.24 3.92 -10.93
N ILE A 152 10.45 5.19 -10.52
CA ILE A 152 10.68 6.32 -11.42
C ILE A 152 12.09 6.84 -11.16
N ASN A 153 12.93 6.87 -12.20
CA ASN A 153 14.35 7.23 -12.12
C ASN A 153 15.06 6.53 -10.95
N GLY A 154 14.82 5.22 -10.81
CA GLY A 154 15.49 4.40 -9.80
C GLY A 154 14.94 4.52 -8.37
N LYS A 155 13.89 5.33 -8.11
CA LYS A 155 13.26 5.49 -6.81
C LYS A 155 11.79 5.09 -6.85
N ASN A 156 11.32 4.36 -5.84
CA ASN A 156 9.90 4.02 -5.72
C ASN A 156 9.09 5.26 -5.34
N ARG A 157 8.06 5.54 -6.13
CA ARG A 157 7.16 6.68 -5.97
C ARG A 157 5.76 6.31 -6.40
N LEU A 158 4.76 7.12 -6.03
CA LEU A 158 3.44 7.05 -6.65
C LEU A 158 3.46 7.93 -7.89
N ALA A 159 3.10 7.39 -9.05
CA ALA A 159 3.09 8.13 -10.30
C ALA A 159 2.13 9.33 -10.27
N CYS A 160 1.02 9.23 -9.52
CA CYS A 160 0.06 10.32 -9.30
C CYS A 160 0.54 11.42 -8.36
N LYS A 161 1.72 11.27 -7.72
CA LYS A 161 2.33 12.29 -6.86
C LYS A 161 3.62 12.86 -7.45
N ALA A 162 4.23 12.18 -8.40
CA ALA A 162 5.46 12.59 -9.06
C ALA A 162 5.14 13.61 -10.14
N LEU A 163 5.42 14.89 -9.90
CA LEU A 163 5.21 15.98 -10.87
C LEU A 163 6.34 16.00 -11.90
N VAL A 164 6.02 16.32 -13.15
CA VAL A 164 7.00 16.40 -14.23
C VAL A 164 8.09 17.44 -13.91
N LYS A 165 7.72 18.56 -13.29
CA LYS A 165 8.67 19.62 -12.86
C LYS A 165 9.70 19.17 -11.82
N ASP A 166 9.46 18.04 -11.12
CA ASP A 166 10.39 17.51 -10.12
C ASP A 166 11.55 16.74 -10.77
N PHE A 167 11.55 16.60 -12.08
CA PHE A 167 12.56 15.90 -12.87
C PHE A 167 13.29 16.87 -13.81
N ASP A 168 14.52 16.50 -14.13
CA ASP A 168 15.30 17.19 -15.18
C ASP A 168 14.77 16.74 -16.56
N ILE A 169 13.90 17.58 -17.14
CA ILE A 169 13.24 17.29 -18.42
C ILE A 169 14.19 17.25 -19.64
N SER A 170 15.43 17.69 -19.47
CA SER A 170 16.47 17.53 -20.51
C SER A 170 16.96 16.09 -20.64
N LYS A 171 16.56 15.22 -19.68
CA LYS A 171 16.92 13.81 -19.62
C LYS A 171 15.66 12.95 -19.68
N PRO A 172 15.76 11.74 -20.24
CA PRO A 172 14.66 10.80 -20.21
C PRO A 172 14.22 10.45 -18.79
N ILE A 173 12.90 10.25 -18.59
CA ILE A 173 12.32 9.75 -17.34
C ILE A 173 12.09 8.25 -17.47
N TYR A 174 12.83 7.47 -16.70
CA TYR A 174 12.73 6.01 -16.68
C TYR A 174 11.63 5.55 -15.75
N VAL A 175 10.72 4.70 -16.25
CA VAL A 175 9.61 4.14 -15.48
C VAL A 175 9.64 2.61 -15.59
N GLU A 176 9.70 1.94 -14.46
CA GLU A 176 9.66 0.47 -14.37
C GLU A 176 8.78 0.02 -13.21
N ALA A 177 8.38 -1.26 -13.21
CA ALA A 177 7.67 -1.86 -12.10
C ALA A 177 8.52 -1.83 -10.80
N ILE A 178 7.86 -1.85 -9.64
CA ILE A 178 8.54 -2.01 -8.35
C ILE A 178 9.28 -3.35 -8.29
N LYS A 179 10.48 -3.39 -7.68
CA LYS A 179 11.36 -4.56 -7.67
C LYS A 179 11.07 -5.53 -6.53
N GLY A 180 11.42 -6.81 -6.74
CA GLY A 180 11.36 -7.84 -5.70
C GLY A 180 10.01 -8.55 -5.59
N LEU A 181 9.04 -8.16 -6.43
CA LEU A 181 7.79 -8.88 -6.63
C LEU A 181 7.76 -9.46 -8.05
N PRO A 182 7.08 -10.60 -8.29
CA PRO A 182 6.98 -11.18 -9.62
C PRO A 182 6.32 -10.22 -10.60
N LEU A 183 6.96 -10.00 -11.75
CA LEU A 183 6.42 -9.17 -12.82
C LEU A 183 5.33 -9.93 -13.57
N GLU A 184 4.15 -9.32 -13.72
CA GLU A 184 3.03 -9.89 -14.48
C GLU A 184 2.99 -9.34 -15.91
N LYS A 185 2.91 -8.02 -16.05
CA LYS A 185 2.90 -7.33 -17.35
C LYS A 185 3.32 -5.88 -17.18
N ASP A 186 4.26 -5.39 -17.96
CA ASP A 186 4.75 -4.01 -17.98
C ASP A 186 5.09 -3.44 -16.59
N LEU A 187 4.18 -2.63 -16.02
CA LEU A 187 4.31 -2.00 -14.71
C LEU A 187 3.49 -2.71 -13.62
N ILE A 188 2.88 -3.84 -13.95
CA ILE A 188 2.04 -4.63 -13.03
C ILE A 188 2.86 -5.78 -12.45
N VAL A 189 2.86 -5.88 -11.12
CA VAL A 189 3.49 -6.97 -10.37
C VAL A 189 2.45 -7.78 -9.60
N ASN A 190 2.76 -9.04 -9.31
CA ASN A 190 1.97 -9.85 -8.39
C ASN A 190 2.18 -9.36 -6.94
N MET A 191 1.11 -8.92 -6.32
CA MET A 191 1.14 -8.40 -4.95
C MET A 191 0.90 -9.46 -3.88
N GLU A 192 0.58 -10.71 -4.24
CA GLU A 192 0.23 -11.75 -3.26
C GLU A 192 1.35 -12.00 -2.23
N PRO A 193 2.65 -12.11 -2.60
CA PRO A 193 3.69 -12.30 -1.60
C PRO A 193 3.79 -11.16 -0.57
N PHE A 194 3.47 -9.94 -1.00
CA PHE A 194 3.40 -8.78 -0.10
C PHE A 194 2.20 -8.88 0.86
N PHE A 195 1.05 -9.29 0.35
CA PHE A 195 -0.16 -9.45 1.18
C PHE A 195 -0.11 -10.69 2.06
N ASP A 196 0.62 -11.74 1.69
CA ASP A 196 0.87 -12.90 2.56
C ASP A 196 1.62 -12.46 3.81
N SER A 197 2.74 -11.75 3.66
CA SER A 197 3.48 -11.18 4.79
C SER A 197 2.62 -10.22 5.64
N PHE A 198 1.72 -9.47 5.00
CA PHE A 198 0.79 -8.60 5.72
C PHE A 198 -0.25 -9.38 6.51
N ARG A 199 -0.83 -10.44 5.95
CA ARG A 199 -1.83 -11.30 6.62
C ARG A 199 -1.22 -12.04 7.82
N GLU A 200 0.01 -12.50 7.68
CA GLU A 200 0.71 -13.28 8.71
C GLU A 200 0.89 -12.52 10.02
N ILE A 201 1.11 -11.21 9.97
CA ILE A 201 1.23 -10.38 11.18
C ILE A 201 -0.11 -10.08 11.87
N GLN A 202 -1.21 -10.66 11.42
CA GLN A 202 -2.55 -10.52 11.98
C GLN A 202 -2.97 -9.04 12.13
N PRO A 203 -3.15 -8.30 11.00
CA PRO A 203 -3.31 -6.84 10.98
C PRO A 203 -4.72 -6.38 11.37
N PHE A 204 -5.23 -6.83 12.51
CA PHE A 204 -6.55 -6.47 13.04
C PHE A 204 -6.49 -6.38 14.57
N LEU A 205 -7.37 -5.60 15.18
CA LEU A 205 -7.43 -5.43 16.64
C LEU A 205 -7.83 -6.76 17.28
N GLN A 206 -6.99 -7.27 18.18
CA GLN A 206 -7.26 -8.43 19.01
C GLN A 206 -7.56 -7.96 20.43
N ALA A 207 -8.79 -8.18 20.90
CA ALA A 207 -9.17 -7.77 22.23
C ALA A 207 -10.27 -8.68 22.78
N THR A 208 -10.10 -9.12 24.01
CA THR A 208 -11.09 -9.94 24.72
C THR A 208 -12.25 -9.09 25.24
N GLY A 209 -13.41 -9.70 25.30
CA GLY A 209 -14.63 -9.08 25.82
C GLY A 209 -15.21 -7.99 24.91
N LYS A 210 -16.51 -7.76 25.05
CA LYS A 210 -17.23 -6.67 24.40
C LYS A 210 -17.35 -5.52 25.39
N PRO A 211 -16.80 -4.32 25.11
CA PRO A 211 -16.99 -3.17 25.98
C PRO A 211 -18.45 -2.71 25.94
N GLU A 212 -18.95 -2.13 27.04
CA GLU A 212 -20.32 -1.61 27.11
C GLU A 212 -20.54 -0.45 26.11
N LYS A 213 -19.53 0.39 25.91
CA LYS A 213 -19.56 1.51 24.97
C LYS A 213 -18.37 1.42 24.00
N GLU A 214 -17.24 1.96 24.40
CA GLU A 214 -16.02 2.06 23.57
C GLU A 214 -14.77 1.69 24.38
N ARG A 215 -13.68 1.38 23.69
CA ARG A 215 -12.38 1.14 24.30
C ARG A 215 -11.65 2.48 24.43
N HIS A 216 -11.56 2.99 25.66
CA HIS A 216 -10.89 4.26 25.91
C HIS A 216 -9.41 4.23 25.59
N GLN A 217 -8.92 5.33 25.05
CA GLN A 217 -7.50 5.54 24.73
C GLN A 217 -7.15 7.03 24.99
N THR A 218 -6.05 7.27 25.68
CA THR A 218 -5.53 8.61 25.87
C THR A 218 -4.85 9.14 24.61
N ILE A 219 -4.69 10.46 24.50
CA ILE A 219 -3.97 11.10 23.38
C ILE A 219 -2.54 10.55 23.29
N ALA A 220 -1.82 10.46 24.40
CA ALA A 220 -0.45 9.93 24.44
C ALA A 220 -0.37 8.46 23.96
N GLN A 221 -1.34 7.63 24.33
CA GLN A 221 -1.42 6.25 23.84
C GLN A 221 -1.69 6.20 22.34
N ARG A 222 -2.51 7.09 21.81
CA ARG A 222 -2.78 7.19 20.38
C ARG A 222 -1.55 7.65 19.59
N GLU A 223 -0.86 8.68 20.07
CA GLU A 223 0.34 9.23 19.44
C GLU A 223 1.44 8.17 19.27
N ARG A 224 1.46 7.14 20.13
CA ARG A 224 2.45 6.09 20.11
C ARG A 224 2.52 5.32 18.79
N PHE A 225 1.40 5.14 18.10
CA PHE A 225 1.31 4.39 16.85
C PHE A 225 0.62 5.16 15.71
N ASP A 226 0.25 6.42 15.92
CA ASP A 226 -0.51 7.22 14.94
C ASP A 226 0.22 7.30 13.60
N ASP A 227 1.53 7.50 13.60
CA ASP A 227 2.34 7.60 12.39
C ASP A 227 2.18 6.36 11.49
N THR A 228 2.16 5.16 12.07
CA THR A 228 2.08 3.90 11.32
C THR A 228 0.68 3.62 10.76
N THR A 229 -0.37 4.28 11.30
CA THR A 229 -1.74 4.17 10.76
C THR A 229 -1.92 4.80 9.39
N LYS A 230 -0.98 5.64 8.94
CA LYS A 230 -1.00 6.29 7.62
C LYS A 230 -0.68 5.34 6.46
N CYS A 231 -0.32 4.08 6.77
CA CYS A 231 0.06 3.10 5.75
C CYS A 231 -1.09 2.82 4.78
N ILE A 232 -0.80 2.92 3.48
CA ILE A 232 -1.75 2.68 2.38
C ILE A 232 -1.47 1.38 1.61
N LEU A 233 -0.59 0.51 2.14
CA LEU A 233 -0.24 -0.78 1.56
C LEU A 233 0.25 -0.72 0.10
N CYS A 234 0.96 0.34 -0.28
CA CYS A 234 1.46 0.55 -1.64
C CYS A 234 2.71 -0.25 -1.99
N ALA A 235 3.30 -0.98 -1.05
CA ALA A 235 4.52 -1.75 -1.17
C ALA A 235 5.81 -0.94 -1.48
N ALA A 236 5.75 0.38 -1.66
CA ALA A 236 6.92 1.18 -2.04
C ALA A 236 8.11 1.02 -1.08
N CYS A 237 7.88 0.95 0.23
CA CYS A 237 8.91 0.74 1.24
C CYS A 237 9.51 -0.68 1.19
N THR A 238 8.68 -1.71 1.08
CA THR A 238 9.12 -3.11 1.01
C THR A 238 9.95 -3.34 -0.24
N THR A 239 9.47 -2.88 -1.38
CA THR A 239 10.15 -3.03 -2.67
C THR A 239 11.32 -2.04 -2.89
N SER A 240 11.58 -1.13 -1.96
CA SER A 240 12.81 -0.32 -1.92
C SER A 240 13.90 -0.95 -1.05
N CYS A 241 13.56 -1.98 -0.28
CA CYS A 241 14.49 -2.62 0.64
C CYS A 241 15.44 -3.57 -0.10
N PRO A 242 16.77 -3.36 -0.05
CA PRO A 242 17.72 -4.25 -0.71
C PRO A 242 17.69 -5.68 -0.13
N VAL A 243 17.37 -5.85 1.15
CA VAL A 243 17.23 -7.16 1.77
C VAL A 243 16.06 -7.94 1.15
N PHE A 244 14.95 -7.27 0.89
CA PHE A 244 13.79 -7.89 0.24
C PHE A 244 14.11 -8.36 -1.20
N TRP A 245 14.93 -7.61 -1.94
CA TRP A 245 15.32 -8.01 -3.30
C TRP A 245 16.23 -9.26 -3.33
N THR A 246 17.03 -9.44 -2.28
CA THR A 246 18.05 -10.50 -2.27
C THR A 246 17.47 -11.86 -1.94
N ASP A 247 16.44 -11.91 -1.09
CA ASP A 247 16.02 -13.14 -0.44
C ASP A 247 14.53 -13.48 -0.70
N GLY A 248 13.67 -12.46 -0.82
CA GLY A 248 12.23 -12.66 -1.03
C GLY A 248 11.48 -13.28 0.16
N GLN A 249 12.19 -13.79 1.16
CA GLN A 249 11.63 -14.43 2.36
C GLN A 249 11.36 -13.41 3.49
N TYR A 250 12.04 -12.28 3.45
CA TYR A 250 11.91 -11.24 4.46
C TYR A 250 10.50 -10.63 4.47
N PHE A 251 9.83 -10.60 5.63
CA PHE A 251 8.50 -10.00 5.80
C PHE A 251 8.36 -8.61 5.18
N GLY A 252 9.44 -7.86 5.14
CA GLY A 252 9.47 -6.52 4.58
C GLY A 252 9.04 -5.41 5.54
N PRO A 253 9.47 -4.19 5.26
CA PRO A 253 9.18 -3.03 6.10
C PRO A 253 7.70 -2.76 6.33
N ALA A 254 6.84 -2.97 5.33
CA ALA A 254 5.40 -2.67 5.46
C ALA A 254 4.69 -3.60 6.44
N ALA A 255 5.01 -4.90 6.46
CA ALA A 255 4.45 -5.84 7.42
C ALA A 255 4.85 -5.44 8.84
N ILE A 256 6.13 -5.09 9.08
CA ILE A 256 6.60 -4.66 10.40
C ILE A 256 5.94 -3.35 10.84
N VAL A 257 5.75 -2.38 9.95
CA VAL A 257 5.02 -1.13 10.23
C VAL A 257 3.57 -1.40 10.63
N ASN A 258 2.92 -2.33 9.95
CA ASN A 258 1.54 -2.69 10.29
C ASN A 258 1.45 -3.52 11.58
N ALA A 259 2.45 -4.37 11.88
CA ALA A 259 2.56 -5.01 13.19
C ALA A 259 2.78 -3.98 14.31
N HIS A 260 3.68 -3.01 14.11
CA HIS A 260 3.93 -1.91 15.04
C HIS A 260 2.64 -1.21 15.46
N ARG A 261 1.77 -0.90 14.48
CA ARG A 261 0.47 -0.27 14.73
C ARG A 261 -0.34 -0.98 15.81
N PHE A 262 -0.34 -2.31 15.84
CA PHE A 262 -1.12 -3.11 16.79
C PHE A 262 -0.32 -3.48 18.03
N ILE A 263 1.00 -3.70 17.93
CA ILE A 263 1.88 -3.97 19.06
C ILE A 263 1.84 -2.83 20.08
N PHE A 264 1.78 -1.59 19.62
CA PHE A 264 1.79 -0.40 20.47
C PHE A 264 0.40 0.22 20.68
N ASP A 265 -0.67 -0.38 20.18
CA ASP A 265 -2.04 0.03 20.50
C ASP A 265 -2.42 -0.49 21.90
N SER A 266 -2.70 0.43 22.82
CA SER A 266 -3.06 0.10 24.21
C SER A 266 -4.36 -0.73 24.35
N ARG A 267 -5.15 -0.79 23.28
CA ARG A 267 -6.41 -1.55 23.23
C ARG A 267 -6.23 -2.97 22.69
N ASP A 268 -5.05 -3.28 22.14
CA ASP A 268 -4.74 -4.57 21.53
C ASP A 268 -4.06 -5.52 22.53
N GLU A 269 -4.52 -6.75 22.57
CA GLU A 269 -4.01 -7.82 23.45
C GLU A 269 -3.10 -8.82 22.69
N GLY A 270 -3.08 -8.75 21.35
CA GLY A 270 -2.31 -9.66 20.49
C GLY A 270 -0.84 -9.24 20.25
N SER A 271 -0.31 -8.32 21.03
CA SER A 271 1.05 -7.80 20.81
C SER A 271 2.13 -8.87 20.90
N GLN A 272 2.03 -9.79 21.90
CA GLN A 272 3.03 -10.85 22.07
C GLN A 272 3.04 -11.81 20.89
N VAL A 273 1.86 -12.18 20.39
CA VAL A 273 1.74 -13.07 19.22
C VAL A 273 2.45 -12.47 18.00
N ARG A 274 2.28 -11.16 17.76
CA ARG A 274 2.96 -10.48 16.65
C ARG A 274 4.47 -10.35 16.86
N LEU A 275 4.92 -10.13 18.09
CA LEU A 275 6.35 -10.14 18.41
C LEU A 275 6.95 -11.53 18.16
N ASP A 276 6.25 -12.60 18.51
CA ASP A 276 6.72 -13.97 18.29
C ASP A 276 6.80 -14.29 16.79
N ILE A 277 5.79 -13.90 15.99
CA ILE A 277 5.81 -14.02 14.52
C ILE A 277 7.03 -13.28 13.93
N LEU A 278 7.24 -12.03 14.33
CA LEU A 278 8.33 -11.21 13.80
C LEU A 278 9.72 -11.58 14.34
N ASN A 279 9.79 -12.41 15.39
CA ASN A 279 11.05 -12.91 15.94
C ASN A 279 11.66 -14.05 15.12
N ASP A 280 10.97 -14.48 14.07
CA ASP A 280 11.51 -15.46 13.11
C ASP A 280 12.79 -14.95 12.43
N LYS A 281 13.58 -15.88 11.89
CA LYS A 281 14.82 -15.57 11.15
C LYS A 281 14.59 -14.65 9.95
N GLU A 282 13.42 -14.75 9.31
CA GLU A 282 12.99 -13.92 8.17
C GLU A 282 12.21 -12.66 8.62
N GLY A 283 12.06 -12.49 9.91
CA GLY A 283 11.36 -11.38 10.55
C GLY A 283 12.20 -10.10 10.69
N VAL A 284 11.95 -9.37 11.80
CA VAL A 284 12.49 -8.03 12.01
C VAL A 284 14.02 -7.96 12.02
N TRP A 285 14.71 -9.07 12.38
CA TRP A 285 16.18 -9.12 12.48
C TRP A 285 16.91 -9.07 11.14
N ARG A 286 16.20 -9.34 10.03
CA ARG A 286 16.72 -9.15 8.67
C ARG A 286 16.96 -7.67 8.33
N CYS A 287 16.28 -6.75 8.99
CA CYS A 287 16.44 -5.32 8.71
C CYS A 287 17.86 -4.84 9.00
N ARG A 288 18.53 -4.28 7.98
CA ARG A 288 19.89 -3.72 8.01
C ARG A 288 19.94 -2.20 8.18
N THR A 289 18.79 -1.57 8.42
CA THR A 289 18.70 -0.12 8.70
C THR A 289 19.28 0.74 7.55
N THR A 290 18.90 0.44 6.31
CA THR A 290 19.40 1.16 5.11
C THR A 290 18.63 2.46 4.82
N PHE A 291 17.55 2.74 5.55
CA PHE A 291 16.65 3.90 5.41
C PHE A 291 15.86 4.00 4.10
N ASN A 292 16.16 3.24 3.07
CA ASN A 292 15.46 3.27 1.79
C ASN A 292 13.92 3.17 1.93
N CYS A 293 13.44 2.42 2.91
CA CYS A 293 12.02 2.25 3.19
C CYS A 293 11.36 3.55 3.71
N THR A 294 12.06 4.31 4.55
CA THR A 294 11.59 5.61 5.05
C THR A 294 11.55 6.62 3.93
N ASP A 295 12.62 6.70 3.11
CA ASP A 295 12.72 7.63 1.99
C ASP A 295 11.68 7.37 0.89
N ALA A 296 11.34 6.09 0.68
CA ALA A 296 10.36 5.69 -0.34
C ALA A 296 8.90 5.84 0.12
N CYS A 297 8.63 6.09 1.42
CA CYS A 297 7.27 6.13 1.91
C CYS A 297 6.52 7.37 1.44
N PRO A 298 5.48 7.25 0.58
CA PRO A 298 4.75 8.41 0.06
C PRO A 298 3.84 9.07 1.10
N ARG A 299 3.68 8.43 2.28
CA ARG A 299 2.90 8.94 3.41
C ARG A 299 3.77 9.55 4.51
N GLY A 300 5.09 9.58 4.34
CA GLY A 300 6.04 10.15 5.30
C GLY A 300 6.18 9.38 6.60
N ILE A 301 5.80 8.09 6.62
CA ILE A 301 5.94 7.24 7.81
C ILE A 301 7.41 7.05 8.11
N GLN A 302 7.77 7.18 9.40
CA GLN A 302 9.11 6.90 9.89
C GLN A 302 9.35 5.38 10.03
N VAL A 303 9.38 4.70 8.88
CA VAL A 303 9.40 3.23 8.77
C VAL A 303 10.56 2.62 9.55
N THR A 304 11.75 3.17 9.41
CA THR A 304 12.95 2.68 10.11
C THR A 304 12.84 2.84 11.63
N LYS A 305 12.20 3.92 12.10
CA LYS A 305 11.91 4.15 13.52
C LYS A 305 10.96 3.07 14.05
N ALA A 306 9.85 2.82 13.35
CA ALA A 306 8.89 1.79 13.73
C ALA A 306 9.54 0.38 13.83
N ILE A 307 10.43 0.04 12.88
CA ILE A 307 11.18 -1.22 12.92
C ILE A 307 12.12 -1.27 14.14
N ALA A 308 12.81 -0.17 14.47
CA ALA A 308 13.69 -0.09 15.61
C ALA A 308 12.93 -0.27 16.93
N GLU A 309 11.74 0.32 17.05
CA GLU A 309 10.89 0.19 18.24
C GLU A 309 10.36 -1.24 18.42
N VAL A 310 10.01 -1.94 17.34
CA VAL A 310 9.66 -3.37 17.41
C VAL A 310 10.85 -4.21 17.87
N LYS A 311 12.06 -3.97 17.35
CA LYS A 311 13.29 -4.63 17.83
C LYS A 311 13.52 -4.37 19.32
N GLN A 312 13.34 -3.14 19.76
CA GLN A 312 13.51 -2.76 21.16
C GLN A 312 12.49 -3.48 22.05
N ALA A 313 11.22 -3.54 21.65
CA ALA A 313 10.19 -4.27 22.39
C ALA A 313 10.52 -5.76 22.55
N MET A 314 11.10 -6.40 21.52
CA MET A 314 11.58 -7.79 21.59
C MET A 314 12.72 -7.97 22.56
N MET A 315 13.66 -7.03 22.62
CA MET A 315 14.85 -7.14 23.50
C MET A 315 14.52 -6.85 24.97
N THR A 316 13.63 -5.93 25.23
CA THR A 316 13.36 -5.43 26.59
C THR A 316 12.09 -6.01 27.21
N GLY A 317 11.20 -6.58 26.41
CA GLY A 317 9.84 -6.97 26.83
C GLY A 317 8.95 -5.77 27.17
N VAL A 318 9.40 -4.55 26.94
CA VAL A 318 8.67 -3.32 27.27
C VAL A 318 8.16 -2.66 25.98
N ARG A 319 6.87 -2.40 25.97
CA ARG A 319 6.22 -1.55 24.95
C ARG A 319 6.32 -0.09 25.42
N LEU A 320 7.40 0.58 25.04
CA LEU A 320 7.66 1.97 25.42
C LEU A 320 6.69 2.96 24.75
#